data_fad59f5d450da3f07f6e743cca6a3065
#
_entry.id   fad59f5d450da3f07f6e743cca6a3065
#
_cell.length_a   1.000
_cell.length_b   1.000
_cell.length_c   1.000
_cell.angle_alpha   90.00
_cell.angle_beta   90.00
_cell.angle_gamma   90.00
#
_symmetry.space_group_name_H-M   'P 1'
#
loop_
_entity.id
_entity.type
_entity.pdbx_description
1 polymer ?
#
loop_
_entity_poly.entity_id
_entity_poly.type
_entity_poly.pdbx_seq_one_letter_code
_entity_poly.pdbx_strand_id
1 'polypeptide(L)'
;MKILFIEDDDYKRNSVIAFLKENFEDISIDTGISVESGVQQGVDNHYDLILLDMTIPNFDKTAASGGGQSFKNGGEIIVRELLDEGILFKCAILTQYETFNDETIEQISDRITHRCGSNYLGYVKYNKLDEEWKDKLKKLLQNVKNTNH
;
A
#
# COMPACT_ATOMS: atom_id res chain seq x y z
N MET A 1 15.85 -1.99 4.25
CA MET A 1 14.40 -2.22 4.34
C MET A 1 13.83 -2.36 2.93
N LYS A 2 13.07 -3.39 2.69
CA LYS A 2 12.48 -3.67 1.38
C LYS A 2 10.97 -3.45 1.43
N ILE A 3 10.47 -2.57 0.56
CA ILE A 3 9.06 -2.15 0.53
C ILE A 3 8.46 -2.50 -0.83
N LEU A 4 7.23 -3.01 -0.81
CA LEU A 4 6.37 -3.09 -1.99
C LEU A 4 5.35 -1.97 -1.91
N PHE A 5 5.30 -1.12 -2.91
CA PHE A 5 4.35 -0.01 -2.99
C PHE A 5 3.40 -0.20 -4.16
N ILE A 6 2.12 -0.38 -3.87
CA ILE A 6 1.09 -0.63 -4.88
C ILE A 6 0.30 0.66 -5.08
N GLU A 7 0.51 1.30 -6.20
CA GLU A 7 -0.09 2.59 -6.56
C GLU A 7 -0.08 2.77 -8.08
N ASP A 8 -1.23 3.05 -8.67
CA ASP A 8 -1.35 3.24 -10.12
C ASP A 8 -1.21 4.69 -10.58
N ASP A 9 -1.36 5.67 -9.67
CA ASP A 9 -1.18 7.08 -9.99
C ASP A 9 0.31 7.42 -10.04
N ASP A 10 0.80 7.80 -11.22
CA ASP A 10 2.21 8.09 -11.44
C ASP A 10 2.72 9.24 -10.58
N TYR A 11 1.94 10.30 -10.44
CA TYR A 11 2.35 11.47 -9.65
C TYR A 11 2.53 11.10 -8.17
N LYS A 12 1.52 10.47 -7.58
CA LYS A 12 1.56 10.04 -6.18
C LYS A 12 2.69 9.04 -5.96
N ARG A 13 2.81 8.04 -6.84
CA ARG A 13 3.85 7.01 -6.71
C ARG A 13 5.24 7.64 -6.72
N ASN A 14 5.52 8.50 -7.68
CA ASN A 14 6.83 9.14 -7.81
C ASN A 14 7.13 10.09 -6.63
N SER A 15 6.13 10.83 -6.18
CA SER A 15 6.25 11.73 -5.03
C SER A 15 6.60 10.97 -3.75
N VAL A 16 5.92 9.86 -3.50
CA VAL A 16 6.15 9.04 -2.31
C VAL A 16 7.51 8.36 -2.36
N ILE A 17 7.88 7.80 -3.51
CA ILE A 17 9.18 7.15 -3.68
C ILE A 17 10.32 8.15 -3.46
N ALA A 18 10.23 9.36 -4.02
CA ALA A 18 11.24 10.40 -3.84
C ALA A 18 11.40 10.75 -2.35
N PHE A 19 10.29 10.93 -1.66
CA PHE A 19 10.30 11.22 -0.22
C PHE A 19 10.99 10.10 0.57
N LEU A 20 10.65 8.84 0.28
CA LEU A 20 11.22 7.70 1.00
C LEU A 20 12.72 7.58 0.77
N LYS A 21 13.18 7.77 -0.46
CA LYS A 21 14.60 7.69 -0.80
C LYS A 21 15.41 8.83 -0.18
N GLU A 22 14.81 10.00 -0.02
CA GLU A 22 15.46 11.15 0.63
C GLU A 22 15.62 10.98 2.14
N ASN A 23 14.69 10.24 2.78
CA ASN A 23 14.61 10.18 4.23
C ASN A 23 15.08 8.85 4.85
N PHE A 24 15.30 7.84 4.04
CA PHE A 24 15.76 6.52 4.52
C PHE A 24 16.92 6.03 3.68
N GLU A 25 18.02 5.72 4.37
CA GLU A 25 19.14 5.03 3.74
C GLU A 25 18.79 3.54 3.59
N ASP A 26 19.42 2.88 2.63
CA ASP A 26 19.29 1.43 2.43
C ASP A 26 17.84 0.98 2.22
N ILE A 27 17.02 1.83 1.60
CA ILE A 27 15.65 1.47 1.25
C ILE A 27 15.60 0.94 -0.19
N SER A 28 14.92 -0.17 -0.36
CA SER A 28 14.64 -0.76 -1.67
C SER A 28 13.13 -0.79 -1.87
N ILE A 29 12.66 -0.27 -2.99
CA ILE A 29 11.22 -0.14 -3.26
C ILE A 29 10.90 -0.82 -4.58
N ASP A 30 10.07 -1.86 -4.52
CA ASP A 30 9.41 -2.43 -5.69
C ASP A 30 8.03 -1.81 -5.81
N THR A 31 7.53 -1.69 -7.02
CA THR A 31 6.21 -1.10 -7.28
C THR A 31 5.30 -2.07 -8.02
N GLY A 32 4.01 -1.93 -7.77
CA GLY A 32 2.95 -2.58 -8.52
C GLY A 32 1.84 -1.58 -8.80
N ILE A 33 1.08 -1.79 -9.86
CA ILE A 33 0.08 -0.84 -10.32
C ILE A 33 -1.33 -1.44 -10.38
N SER A 34 -1.50 -2.67 -9.89
CA SER A 34 -2.79 -3.35 -9.92
C SER A 34 -2.90 -4.38 -8.80
N VAL A 35 -4.11 -4.87 -8.58
CA VAL A 35 -4.34 -5.99 -7.64
C VAL A 35 -3.52 -7.20 -8.06
N GLU A 36 -3.58 -7.57 -9.34
CA GLU A 36 -2.85 -8.74 -9.86
C GLU A 36 -1.35 -8.62 -9.62
N SER A 37 -0.73 -7.50 -10.04
CA SER A 37 0.71 -7.33 -9.86
C SER A 37 1.11 -7.24 -8.39
N GLY A 38 0.27 -6.62 -7.55
CA GLY A 38 0.52 -6.54 -6.12
C GLY A 38 0.53 -7.91 -5.44
N VAL A 39 -0.46 -8.73 -5.73
CA VAL A 39 -0.53 -10.10 -5.18
C VAL A 39 0.64 -10.93 -5.68
N GLN A 40 0.93 -10.87 -6.98
CA GLN A 40 2.02 -11.64 -7.56
C GLN A 40 3.36 -11.31 -6.90
N GLN A 41 3.66 -10.03 -6.74
CA GLN A 41 4.90 -9.61 -6.10
C GLN A 41 4.95 -9.99 -4.63
N GLY A 42 3.82 -9.84 -3.91
CA GLY A 42 3.73 -10.20 -2.50
C GLY A 42 3.91 -11.69 -2.25
N VAL A 43 3.50 -12.53 -3.19
CA VAL A 43 3.70 -13.99 -3.12
C VAL A 43 5.15 -14.35 -3.45
N ASP A 44 5.73 -13.72 -4.47
CA ASP A 44 7.05 -14.11 -5.01
C ASP A 44 8.22 -13.58 -4.19
N ASN A 45 8.02 -12.54 -3.39
CA ASN A 45 9.10 -11.87 -2.66
C ASN A 45 8.70 -11.63 -1.21
N HIS A 46 9.69 -11.49 -0.34
CA HIS A 46 9.48 -11.06 1.04
C HIS A 46 9.73 -9.56 1.16
N TYR A 47 8.79 -8.86 1.80
CA TYR A 47 8.89 -7.42 2.05
C TYR A 47 8.78 -7.11 3.54
N ASP A 48 9.52 -6.10 3.97
CA ASP A 48 9.39 -5.59 5.35
C ASP A 48 8.08 -4.83 5.55
N LEU A 49 7.56 -4.23 4.47
CA LEU A 49 6.30 -3.50 4.47
C LEU A 49 5.68 -3.54 3.09
N ILE A 50 4.36 -3.74 3.04
CA ILE A 50 3.55 -3.55 1.83
C ILE A 50 2.71 -2.30 2.04
N LEU A 51 2.94 -1.29 1.21
CA LEU A 51 2.23 -0.02 1.25
C LEU A 51 1.20 0.00 0.13
N LEU A 52 -0.05 0.21 0.45
CA LEU A 52 -1.17 0.01 -0.48
C LEU A 52 -2.03 1.25 -0.62
N ASP A 53 -2.40 1.58 -1.86
CA ASP A 53 -3.58 2.42 -2.07
C ASP A 53 -4.83 1.53 -2.07
N MET A 54 -5.99 2.12 -1.82
CA MET A 54 -7.26 1.40 -1.85
C MET A 54 -7.84 1.30 -3.25
N THR A 55 -7.80 2.39 -4.02
CA THR A 55 -8.40 2.44 -5.35
C THR A 55 -7.36 2.14 -6.41
N ILE A 56 -7.32 0.90 -6.86
CA ILE A 56 -6.37 0.43 -7.88
C ILE A 56 -7.08 -0.51 -8.85
N PRO A 57 -6.62 -0.59 -10.11
CA PRO A 57 -7.23 -1.49 -11.09
C PRO A 57 -6.93 -2.96 -10.76
N ASN A 58 -7.73 -3.86 -11.30
CA ASN A 58 -7.53 -5.29 -11.10
C ASN A 58 -6.34 -5.84 -11.88
N PHE A 59 -6.06 -5.30 -13.07
CA PHE A 59 -4.94 -5.73 -13.94
C PHE A 59 -4.07 -4.54 -14.32
N ASP A 60 -2.80 -4.81 -14.66
CA ASP A 60 -1.91 -3.80 -15.20
C ASP A 60 -2.45 -3.28 -16.54
N LYS A 61 -2.27 -1.99 -16.80
CA LYS A 61 -2.64 -1.38 -18.09
C LYS A 61 -1.76 -1.93 -19.19
N THR A 62 -2.40 -2.37 -20.28
CA THR A 62 -1.72 -2.80 -21.49
C THR A 62 -2.24 -1.99 -22.67
N ALA A 63 -1.53 -2.02 -23.79
CA ALA A 63 -1.99 -1.39 -25.04
C ALA A 63 -3.33 -1.95 -25.52
N ALA A 64 -3.64 -3.20 -25.17
CA ALA A 64 -4.84 -3.90 -25.62
C ALA A 64 -6.04 -3.75 -24.67
N SER A 65 -5.81 -3.70 -23.35
CA SER A 65 -6.88 -3.82 -22.36
C SER A 65 -7.17 -2.55 -21.55
N GLY A 66 -6.24 -1.61 -21.51
CA GLY A 66 -6.39 -0.40 -20.72
C GLY A 66 -6.39 -0.61 -19.19
N GLY A 67 -6.08 -1.82 -18.72
CA GLY A 67 -5.95 -2.10 -17.29
C GLY A 67 -7.18 -2.68 -16.60
N GLY A 68 -8.29 -2.89 -17.31
CA GLY A 68 -9.52 -3.41 -16.73
C GLY A 68 -10.21 -2.40 -15.80
N GLN A 69 -11.07 -2.90 -14.93
CA GLN A 69 -11.88 -2.09 -14.02
C GLN A 69 -11.09 -1.77 -12.75
N SER A 70 -11.20 -0.52 -12.27
CA SER A 70 -10.64 -0.13 -10.97
C SER A 70 -11.57 -0.58 -9.84
N PHE A 71 -10.97 -1.14 -8.80
CA PHE A 71 -11.67 -1.49 -7.57
C PHE A 71 -11.47 -0.39 -6.53
N LYS A 72 -12.55 0.07 -5.90
CA LYS A 72 -12.45 1.03 -4.79
C LYS A 72 -11.89 0.41 -3.53
N ASN A 73 -11.89 -0.91 -3.42
CA ASN A 73 -11.32 -1.65 -2.29
C ASN A 73 -10.16 -2.55 -2.71
N GLY A 74 -9.44 -2.20 -3.77
CA GLY A 74 -8.35 -3.02 -4.31
C GLY A 74 -7.26 -3.34 -3.30
N GLY A 75 -6.88 -2.37 -2.46
CA GLY A 75 -5.90 -2.61 -1.41
C GLY A 75 -6.35 -3.68 -0.42
N GLU A 76 -7.61 -3.65 -0.02
CA GLU A 76 -8.17 -4.68 0.87
C GLU A 76 -8.20 -6.05 0.20
N ILE A 77 -8.48 -6.10 -1.09
CA ILE A 77 -8.47 -7.36 -1.84
C ILE A 77 -7.07 -7.97 -1.83
N ILE A 78 -6.03 -7.16 -2.03
CA ILE A 78 -4.64 -7.63 -1.97
C ILE A 78 -4.34 -8.23 -0.60
N VAL A 79 -4.70 -7.54 0.47
CA VAL A 79 -4.49 -8.05 1.85
C VAL A 79 -5.15 -9.41 2.02
N ARG A 80 -6.41 -9.53 1.61
CA ARG A 80 -7.17 -10.76 1.75
C ARG A 80 -6.55 -11.90 0.95
N GLU A 81 -6.15 -11.64 -0.29
CA GLU A 81 -5.55 -12.68 -1.14
C GLU A 81 -4.18 -13.13 -0.63
N LEU A 82 -3.35 -12.22 -0.13
CA LEU A 82 -2.07 -12.59 0.47
C LEU A 82 -2.26 -13.43 1.73
N LEU A 83 -3.23 -13.09 2.57
CA LEU A 83 -3.55 -13.91 3.74
C LEU A 83 -4.05 -15.29 3.34
N ASP A 84 -4.88 -15.39 2.30
CA ASP A 84 -5.37 -16.68 1.80
C ASP A 84 -4.24 -17.55 1.25
N GLU A 85 -3.17 -16.94 0.73
CA GLU A 85 -1.96 -17.65 0.28
C GLU A 85 -1.03 -18.01 1.44
N GLY A 86 -1.38 -17.67 2.69
CA GLY A 86 -0.57 -17.96 3.85
C GLY A 86 0.65 -17.06 4.01
N ILE A 87 0.67 -15.91 3.38
CA ILE A 87 1.80 -14.97 3.46
C ILE A 87 1.72 -14.16 4.75
N LEU A 88 2.83 -14.11 5.47
CA LEU A 88 2.97 -13.24 6.64
C LEU A 88 3.62 -11.94 6.20
N PHE A 89 2.94 -10.80 6.43
CA PHE A 89 3.41 -9.50 5.97
C PHE A 89 2.89 -8.38 6.87
N LYS A 90 3.64 -7.28 6.91
CA LYS A 90 3.16 -6.02 7.50
C LYS A 90 2.65 -5.13 6.38
N CYS A 91 1.58 -4.41 6.63
CA CYS A 91 0.99 -3.53 5.63
C CYS A 91 0.46 -2.24 6.24
N ALA A 92 0.34 -1.23 5.39
CA ALA A 92 -0.28 0.05 5.72
C ALA A 92 -0.97 0.59 4.47
N ILE A 93 -1.97 1.44 4.66
CA ILE A 93 -2.69 2.08 3.57
C ILE A 93 -2.21 3.52 3.42
N LEU A 94 -1.96 3.93 2.18
CA LEU A 94 -1.66 5.31 1.83
C LEU A 94 -2.66 5.74 0.77
N THR A 95 -3.68 6.50 1.14
CA THR A 95 -4.81 6.83 0.28
C THR A 95 -5.17 8.30 0.34
N GLN A 96 -5.69 8.84 -0.76
CA GLN A 96 -6.17 10.22 -0.81
C GLN A 96 -7.68 10.34 -0.58
N TYR A 97 -8.41 9.22 -0.49
CA TYR A 97 -9.85 9.23 -0.33
C TYR A 97 -10.28 8.85 1.08
N GLU A 98 -11.40 9.42 1.53
CA GLU A 98 -11.97 9.14 2.86
C GLU A 98 -13.10 8.11 2.80
N THR A 99 -13.72 7.95 1.62
CA THR A 99 -14.85 7.04 1.43
C THR A 99 -14.65 6.19 0.18
N PHE A 100 -15.14 4.96 0.25
CA PHE A 100 -15.01 3.96 -0.80
C PHE A 100 -16.33 3.19 -0.86
N ASN A 101 -17.21 3.45 -1.86
CA ASN A 101 -18.51 2.79 -1.98
C ASN A 101 -19.28 2.78 -0.65
N ASP A 102 -19.68 3.89 -0.12
CA ASP A 102 -20.46 4.01 1.13
C ASP A 102 -19.71 3.57 2.41
N GLU A 103 -18.46 3.14 2.31
CA GLU A 103 -17.62 2.83 3.48
C GLU A 103 -16.57 3.91 3.70
N THR A 104 -16.29 4.21 4.97
CA THR A 104 -15.20 5.13 5.32
C THR A 104 -13.88 4.37 5.41
N ILE A 105 -12.76 5.11 5.33
CA ILE A 105 -11.44 4.50 5.52
C ILE A 105 -11.30 3.90 6.93
N GLU A 106 -11.95 4.50 7.93
CA GLU A 106 -11.94 3.97 9.30
C GLU A 106 -12.61 2.60 9.37
N GLN A 107 -13.75 2.42 8.70
CA GLN A 107 -14.45 1.12 8.66
C GLN A 107 -13.60 0.05 7.98
N ILE A 108 -12.97 0.40 6.88
CA ILE A 108 -12.08 -0.51 6.15
C ILE A 108 -10.85 -0.84 7.01
N SER A 109 -10.27 0.16 7.64
CA SER A 109 -9.10 0.02 8.50
C SER A 109 -9.38 -0.91 9.68
N ASP A 110 -10.55 -0.75 10.31
CA ASP A 110 -10.98 -1.64 11.41
C ASP A 110 -11.11 -3.09 10.93
N ARG A 111 -11.64 -3.29 9.76
CA ARG A 111 -11.79 -4.63 9.17
C ARG A 111 -10.44 -5.28 8.89
N ILE A 112 -9.49 -4.51 8.36
CA ILE A 112 -8.13 -5.01 8.09
C ILE A 112 -7.41 -5.30 9.40
N THR A 113 -7.56 -4.44 10.41
CA THR A 113 -7.01 -4.66 11.75
C THR A 113 -7.49 -5.98 12.31
N HIS A 114 -8.77 -6.29 12.14
CA HIS A 114 -9.34 -7.53 12.62
C HIS A 114 -8.71 -8.76 11.94
N ARG A 115 -8.35 -8.65 10.67
CA ARG A 115 -7.72 -9.74 9.91
C ARG A 115 -6.23 -9.88 10.19
N CYS A 116 -5.51 -8.76 10.30
CA CYS A 116 -4.04 -8.74 10.34
C CYS A 116 -3.48 -8.50 11.74
N GLY A 117 -4.29 -7.99 12.68
CA GLY A 117 -3.82 -7.63 14.02
C GLY A 117 -2.73 -6.57 13.95
N SER A 118 -1.68 -6.74 14.73
CA SER A 118 -0.58 -5.78 14.83
C SER A 118 0.27 -5.67 13.56
N ASN A 119 0.09 -6.56 12.60
CA ASN A 119 0.78 -6.46 11.30
C ASN A 119 0.17 -5.40 10.37
N TYR A 120 -1.04 -4.93 10.67
CA TYR A 120 -1.59 -3.77 9.99
C TYR A 120 -1.21 -2.52 10.78
N LEU A 121 -0.53 -1.58 10.13
CA LEU A 121 0.04 -0.41 10.80
C LEU A 121 -0.83 0.85 10.69
N GLY A 122 -2.01 0.71 10.11
CA GLY A 122 -2.94 1.82 9.98
C GLY A 122 -2.91 2.44 8.59
N TYR A 123 -3.48 3.63 8.49
CA TYR A 123 -3.54 4.35 7.21
C TYR A 123 -2.97 5.76 7.34
N VAL A 124 -2.50 6.25 6.21
CA VAL A 124 -2.02 7.63 6.06
C VAL A 124 -2.82 8.27 4.93
N LYS A 125 -3.33 9.47 5.16
CA LYS A 125 -4.02 10.23 4.12
C LYS A 125 -3.01 11.04 3.32
N TYR A 126 -2.90 10.73 2.04
CA TYR A 126 -2.06 11.46 1.12
C TYR A 126 -2.81 12.67 0.55
N ASN A 127 -2.17 13.83 0.57
CA ASN A 127 -2.67 15.04 -0.09
C ASN A 127 -1.49 15.74 -0.75
N LYS A 128 -1.54 15.92 -2.07
CA LYS A 128 -0.45 16.54 -2.81
C LYS A 128 -0.26 18.03 -2.48
N LEU A 129 -1.25 18.64 -1.81
CA LEU A 129 -1.23 20.08 -1.47
C LEU A 129 -0.62 20.37 -0.09
N ASP A 130 -0.35 19.34 0.72
CA ASP A 130 0.29 19.52 2.03
C ASP A 130 1.36 18.46 2.28
N GLU A 131 2.00 18.52 3.44
CA GLU A 131 3.10 17.62 3.77
C GLU A 131 2.83 16.79 5.04
N GLU A 132 1.61 16.79 5.55
CA GLU A 132 1.27 16.02 6.76
C GLU A 132 1.49 14.52 6.57
N TRP A 133 1.23 14.00 5.37
CA TRP A 133 1.43 12.59 5.08
C TRP A 133 2.90 12.16 5.23
N LYS A 134 3.83 13.09 4.98
CA LYS A 134 5.27 12.81 5.07
C LYS A 134 5.68 12.46 6.50
N ASP A 135 5.25 13.25 7.47
CA ASP A 135 5.57 12.98 8.88
C ASP A 135 4.95 11.69 9.37
N LYS A 136 3.70 11.44 9.01
CA LYS A 136 3.00 10.21 9.39
C LYS A 136 3.63 8.98 8.76
N LEU A 137 3.95 9.04 7.49
CA LEU A 137 4.61 7.92 6.79
C LEU A 137 6.00 7.67 7.34
N LYS A 138 6.76 8.71 7.63
CA LYS A 138 8.09 8.59 8.22
C LYS A 138 8.04 7.87 9.56
N LYS A 139 7.13 8.26 10.44
CA LYS A 139 6.95 7.61 11.75
C LYS A 139 6.57 6.14 11.59
N LEU A 140 5.68 5.84 10.66
CA LEU A 140 5.25 4.48 10.39
C LEU A 140 6.42 3.60 9.94
N LEU A 141 7.25 4.09 9.01
CA LEU A 141 8.42 3.35 8.55
C LEU A 141 9.49 3.20 9.64
N GLN A 142 9.67 4.21 10.49
CA GLN A 142 10.58 4.11 11.62
C GLN A 142 10.15 3.01 12.58
N ASN A 143 8.85 2.85 12.81
CA ASN A 143 8.32 1.77 13.63
C ASN A 143 8.61 0.40 13.01
N VAL A 144 8.43 0.26 11.70
CA VAL A 144 8.77 -0.98 10.98
C VAL A 144 10.25 -1.30 11.14
N LYS A 145 11.11 -0.32 10.92
CA LYS A 145 12.57 -0.48 11.04
C LYS A 145 12.97 -0.90 12.45
N ASN A 146 12.37 -0.30 13.48
CA ASN A 146 12.70 -0.60 14.87
C ASN A 146 12.23 -1.97 15.32
N THR A 147 11.14 -2.49 14.76
CA THR A 147 10.58 -3.80 15.13
C THR A 147 11.20 -4.97 14.36
N ASN A 148 11.95 -4.69 13.29
CA ASN A 148 12.56 -5.72 12.45
C ASN A 148 14.01 -6.08 12.88
N HIS A 149 14.41 -5.68 14.06
CA HIS A 149 15.72 -6.01 14.62
C HIS A 149 15.68 -7.26 15.49
#